data_9a2e540ff6d6553de510a4fe163c9ede
#
_entry.id   9a2e540ff6d6553de510a4fe163c9ede
#
_cell.length_a   1.000
_cell.length_b   1.000
_cell.length_c   1.000
_cell.angle_alpha   90.00
_cell.angle_beta   90.00
_cell.angle_gamma   90.00
#
_symmetry.space_group_name_H-M   'P 1'
#
loop_
_entity.id
_entity.type
_entity.pdbx_description
1 polymer ?
#
loop_
_entity_poly.entity_id
_entity_poly.type
_entity_poly.pdbx_seq_one_letter_code
_entity_poly.pdbx_strand_id
1 'polypeptide(L)'
;MWTWIRRSRRKGTARLFVLFARNDDSYDESFAGVALTRAQEKAMGQCVDRSGVTCWTEEAHLRGWKGPLDVEHHPEVVYIVFSGGHAQGSDPSNAEFDPELKAACATRGLAEKEVIRRMRNDESPIVVKEWHIWEASFGRVLSGANDRSEVQVSMDGVRD
;
A
#
# COMPACT_ATOMS: atom_id res chain seq x y z
N MET A 1 -21.56 -5.04 -29.86
CA MET A 1 -20.32 -5.49 -30.53
C MET A 1 -19.08 -4.69 -30.18
N TRP A 2 -19.20 -3.49 -29.65
CA TRP A 2 -18.05 -2.59 -29.37
C TRP A 2 -17.49 -2.67 -27.94
N THR A 3 -18.19 -3.26 -27.01
CA THR A 3 -17.83 -3.28 -25.59
C THR A 3 -16.72 -4.28 -25.25
N TRP A 4 -16.56 -5.33 -26.02
CA TRP A 4 -15.53 -6.34 -25.75
C TRP A 4 -14.14 -5.95 -26.25
N ILE A 5 -14.06 -5.08 -27.27
CA ILE A 5 -12.76 -4.54 -27.76
C ILE A 5 -12.10 -3.66 -26.69
N ARG A 6 -12.90 -2.97 -25.88
CA ARG A 6 -12.39 -2.18 -24.77
C ARG A 6 -11.88 -3.03 -23.59
N ARG A 7 -12.43 -4.21 -23.40
CA ARG A 7 -11.97 -5.13 -22.37
C ARG A 7 -10.61 -5.75 -22.69
N SER A 8 -10.32 -6.01 -23.95
CA SER A 8 -9.04 -6.57 -24.36
C SER A 8 -7.88 -5.59 -24.19
N ARG A 9 -8.13 -4.28 -24.28
CA ARG A 9 -7.13 -3.24 -24.04
C ARG A 9 -6.78 -3.03 -22.56
N ARG A 10 -7.61 -3.55 -21.66
CA ARG A 10 -7.34 -3.55 -20.21
C ARG A 10 -6.57 -4.78 -19.74
N LYS A 11 -6.32 -5.73 -20.62
CA LYS A 11 -5.42 -6.86 -20.34
C LYS A 11 -4.00 -6.35 -20.29
N GLY A 12 -3.49 -6.11 -19.10
CA GLY A 12 -2.11 -5.69 -18.92
C GLY A 12 -1.85 -4.60 -17.89
N THR A 13 -2.88 -4.04 -17.23
CA THR A 13 -2.67 -3.16 -16.08
C THR A 13 -2.42 -4.03 -14.85
N ALA A 14 -1.16 -4.08 -14.44
CA ALA A 14 -0.76 -4.74 -13.21
C ALA A 14 -1.26 -3.93 -12.01
N ARG A 15 -2.40 -4.30 -11.46
CA ARG A 15 -3.02 -3.63 -10.30
C ARG A 15 -2.91 -4.48 -9.06
N LEU A 16 -2.64 -3.82 -7.95
CA LEU A 16 -2.65 -4.41 -6.63
C LEU A 16 -3.44 -3.52 -5.66
N PHE A 17 -3.71 -4.02 -4.48
CA PHE A 17 -4.47 -3.34 -3.45
C PHE A 17 -3.57 -3.10 -2.24
N VAL A 18 -3.46 -1.86 -1.82
CA VAL A 18 -2.68 -1.45 -0.65
C VAL A 18 -3.64 -1.19 0.49
N LEU A 19 -3.48 -1.92 1.59
CA LEU A 19 -4.32 -1.83 2.77
C LEU A 19 -3.69 -0.91 3.81
N PHE A 20 -4.54 -0.07 4.37
CA PHE A 20 -4.23 0.82 5.49
C PHE A 20 -5.15 0.56 6.66
N ALA A 21 -4.68 0.86 7.83
CA ALA A 21 -5.46 0.82 9.06
C ALA A 21 -5.28 2.11 9.85
N ARG A 22 -6.34 2.53 10.51
CA ARG A 22 -6.33 3.66 11.44
C ARG A 22 -6.87 3.24 12.79
N ASN A 23 -6.16 3.60 13.84
CA ASN A 23 -6.67 3.50 15.19
C ASN A 23 -7.69 4.64 15.41
N ASP A 24 -8.94 4.29 15.73
CA ASP A 24 -10.01 5.27 15.87
C ASP A 24 -9.85 6.17 17.10
N ASP A 25 -9.14 5.73 18.11
CA ASP A 25 -8.90 6.50 19.33
C ASP A 25 -7.74 7.49 19.18
N SER A 26 -6.63 7.05 18.60
CA SER A 26 -5.43 7.87 18.43
C SER A 26 -5.35 8.55 17.07
N TYR A 27 -6.16 8.14 16.10
CA TYR A 27 -6.10 8.54 14.69
C TYR A 27 -4.79 8.18 13.98
N ASP A 28 -3.97 7.34 14.59
CA ASP A 28 -2.74 6.86 13.97
C ASP A 28 -3.06 5.96 12.78
N GLU A 29 -2.52 6.31 11.64
CA GLU A 29 -2.65 5.55 10.41
C GLU A 29 -1.38 4.72 10.16
N SER A 30 -1.55 3.51 9.64
CA SER A 30 -0.47 2.61 9.34
C SER A 30 -0.74 1.80 8.08
N PHE A 31 0.34 1.37 7.45
CA PHE A 31 0.29 0.40 6.38
C PHE A 31 -0.02 -0.99 6.94
N ALA A 32 -1.01 -1.68 6.37
CA ALA A 32 -1.47 -2.98 6.86
C ALA A 32 -1.08 -4.15 5.95
N GLY A 33 -0.79 -3.91 4.69
CA GLY A 33 -0.37 -4.96 3.77
C GLY A 33 -0.74 -4.70 2.32
N VAL A 34 -0.43 -5.67 1.48
CA VAL A 34 -0.70 -5.63 0.03
C VAL A 34 -1.43 -6.89 -0.38
N ALA A 35 -2.51 -6.72 -1.13
CA ALA A 35 -3.29 -7.82 -1.69
C ALA A 35 -3.18 -7.85 -3.22
N LEU A 36 -3.15 -9.06 -3.77
CA LEU A 36 -3.13 -9.29 -5.21
C LEU A 36 -4.55 -9.42 -5.79
N THR A 37 -5.43 -10.06 -5.07
CA THR A 37 -6.81 -10.33 -5.48
C THR A 37 -7.83 -9.66 -4.57
N ARG A 38 -9.04 -9.47 -5.06
CA ARG A 38 -10.15 -8.97 -4.24
C ARG A 38 -10.50 -9.90 -3.07
N ALA A 39 -10.43 -11.21 -3.28
CA ALA A 39 -10.65 -12.18 -2.22
C ALA A 39 -9.61 -12.06 -1.12
N GLN A 40 -8.33 -11.91 -1.49
CA GLN A 40 -7.24 -11.69 -0.54
C GLN A 40 -7.40 -10.35 0.20
N GLU A 41 -7.72 -9.27 -0.51
CA GLU A 41 -8.00 -7.95 0.08
C GLU A 41 -9.08 -8.02 1.16
N LYS A 42 -10.20 -8.64 0.84
CA LYS A 42 -11.32 -8.81 1.77
C LYS A 42 -10.92 -9.59 3.02
N ALA A 43 -10.23 -10.71 2.85
CA ALA A 43 -9.78 -11.54 3.96
C ALA A 43 -8.73 -10.82 4.83
N MET A 44 -7.81 -10.09 4.22
CA MET A 44 -6.84 -9.26 4.93
C MET A 44 -7.53 -8.14 5.72
N GLY A 45 -8.50 -7.47 5.12
CA GLY A 45 -9.31 -6.45 5.78
C GLY A 45 -10.03 -7.00 7.01
N GLN A 46 -10.58 -8.20 6.93
CA GLN A 46 -11.21 -8.87 8.07
C GLN A 46 -10.22 -9.20 9.19
N CYS A 47 -8.94 -9.45 8.87
CA CYS A 47 -7.91 -9.66 9.89
C CYS A 47 -7.55 -8.37 10.63
N VAL A 48 -7.61 -7.24 9.95
CA VAL A 48 -7.28 -5.91 10.49
C VAL A 48 -8.48 -5.27 11.17
N ASP A 49 -9.67 -5.49 10.61
CA ASP A 49 -10.91 -4.89 11.09
C ASP A 49 -11.30 -5.48 12.46
N ARG A 50 -11.17 -4.65 13.46
CA ARG A 50 -11.54 -4.95 14.84
C ARG A 50 -12.08 -3.69 15.50
N SER A 51 -12.72 -3.85 16.65
CA SER A 51 -13.23 -2.72 17.40
C SER A 51 -12.14 -1.67 17.65
N GLY A 52 -12.39 -0.44 17.24
CA GLY A 52 -11.47 0.68 17.37
C GLY A 52 -10.43 0.81 16.25
N VAL A 53 -10.53 0.00 15.20
CA VAL A 53 -9.65 0.08 14.04
C VAL A 53 -10.47 0.15 12.75
N THR A 54 -10.23 1.16 11.94
CA THR A 54 -10.81 1.31 10.60
C THR A 54 -9.79 0.91 9.54
N CYS A 55 -10.20 0.05 8.62
CA CYS A 55 -9.38 -0.40 7.49
C CYS A 55 -9.92 0.15 6.18
N TRP A 56 -9.04 0.57 5.27
CA TRP A 56 -9.41 0.93 3.89
C TRP A 56 -8.35 0.47 2.91
N THR A 57 -8.70 0.50 1.65
CA THR A 57 -7.85 0.01 0.56
C THR A 57 -7.74 1.05 -0.54
N GLU A 58 -6.56 1.18 -1.11
CA GLU A 58 -6.30 1.96 -2.31
C GLU A 58 -5.73 1.05 -3.40
N GLU A 59 -6.21 1.22 -4.63
CA GLU A 59 -5.65 0.53 -5.78
C GLU A 59 -4.39 1.23 -6.26
N ALA A 60 -3.38 0.45 -6.64
CA ALA A 60 -2.15 0.95 -7.22
C ALA A 60 -1.74 0.13 -8.45
N HIS A 61 -1.10 0.79 -9.40
CA HIS A 61 -0.46 0.13 -10.52
C HIS A 61 0.97 -0.27 -10.15
N LEU A 62 1.33 -1.53 -10.38
CA LEU A 62 2.68 -2.02 -10.11
C LEU A 62 3.64 -1.61 -11.23
N ARG A 63 4.45 -0.62 -10.95
CA ARG A 63 5.45 -0.09 -11.89
C ARG A 63 6.61 -1.05 -12.06
N GLY A 64 7.05 -1.21 -13.31
CA GLY A 64 8.18 -2.07 -13.65
C GLY A 64 7.83 -3.55 -13.76
N TRP A 65 6.57 -3.93 -13.58
CA TRP A 65 6.09 -5.28 -13.82
C TRP A 65 5.63 -5.43 -15.25
N LYS A 66 6.13 -6.45 -15.93
CA LYS A 66 5.77 -6.76 -17.31
C LYS A 66 4.78 -7.92 -17.36
N GLY A 67 3.72 -7.73 -18.14
CA GLY A 67 2.68 -8.72 -18.32
C GLY A 67 1.57 -8.66 -17.26
N PRO A 68 0.72 -9.68 -17.20
CA PRO A 68 -0.37 -9.73 -16.23
C PRO A 68 0.16 -9.87 -14.81
N LEU A 69 -0.57 -9.31 -13.86
CA LEU A 69 -0.37 -9.52 -12.43
C LEU A 69 -1.53 -10.35 -11.91
N ASP A 70 -1.27 -11.61 -11.62
CA ASP A 70 -2.28 -12.58 -11.18
C ASP A 70 -1.67 -13.65 -10.25
N VAL A 71 -2.48 -14.61 -9.84
CA VAL A 71 -2.09 -15.68 -8.90
C VAL A 71 -0.93 -16.53 -9.42
N GLU A 72 -0.86 -16.74 -10.73
CA GLU A 72 0.17 -17.56 -11.36
C GLU A 72 1.42 -16.76 -11.74
N HIS A 73 1.27 -15.43 -11.86
CA HIS A 73 2.33 -14.55 -12.31
C HIS A 73 2.36 -13.26 -11.48
N HIS A 74 3.20 -13.26 -10.46
CA HIS A 74 3.39 -12.13 -9.55
C HIS A 74 4.80 -12.15 -8.93
N PRO A 75 5.33 -11.00 -8.51
CA PRO A 75 6.60 -10.98 -7.79
C PRO A 75 6.40 -11.48 -6.35
N GLU A 76 7.46 -11.98 -5.75
CA GLU A 76 7.48 -12.38 -4.33
C GLU A 76 7.32 -11.17 -3.41
N VAL A 77 7.94 -10.06 -3.80
CA VAL A 77 8.02 -8.83 -3.01
C VAL A 77 7.71 -7.64 -3.90
N VAL A 78 7.00 -6.68 -3.35
CA VAL A 78 6.77 -5.36 -3.96
C VAL A 78 7.24 -4.26 -3.01
N TYR A 79 7.50 -3.08 -3.56
CA TYR A 79 7.99 -1.93 -2.80
C TYR A 79 6.97 -0.81 -2.89
N ILE A 80 6.44 -0.43 -1.74
CA ILE A 80 5.40 0.59 -1.63
C ILE A 80 6.03 1.89 -1.14
N VAL A 81 5.82 2.95 -1.90
CA VAL A 81 6.34 4.28 -1.59
C VAL A 81 5.24 5.11 -0.94
N PHE A 82 5.54 5.61 0.25
CA PHE A 82 4.68 6.52 1.01
C PHE A 82 5.36 7.85 1.24
N SER A 83 4.55 8.90 1.33
CA SER A 83 4.95 10.11 2.01
C SER A 83 4.07 10.32 3.24
N GLY A 84 4.67 10.72 4.32
CA GLY A 84 3.99 11.29 5.48
C GLY A 84 4.43 12.73 5.66
N GLY A 85 3.78 13.48 6.54
CA GLY A 85 4.19 14.86 6.76
C GLY A 85 3.52 15.50 7.96
N HIS A 86 4.19 16.51 8.49
CA HIS A 86 3.66 17.37 9.53
C HIS A 86 3.94 18.83 9.17
N ALA A 87 3.15 19.73 9.68
CA ALA A 87 3.37 21.17 9.46
C ALA A 87 4.70 21.62 10.08
N GLN A 88 5.44 22.40 9.33
CA GLN A 88 6.69 22.97 9.84
C GLN A 88 6.47 23.77 11.11
N GLY A 89 7.24 23.50 12.16
CA GLY A 89 7.10 24.13 13.48
C GLY A 89 6.09 23.46 14.41
N SER A 90 5.37 22.42 13.97
CA SER A 90 4.57 21.61 14.87
C SER A 90 5.45 20.66 15.70
N ASP A 91 4.97 20.33 16.89
CA ASP A 91 5.65 19.34 17.72
C ASP A 91 5.58 17.96 17.07
N PRO A 92 6.72 17.31 16.76
CA PRO A 92 6.71 15.99 16.13
C PRO A 92 5.99 14.91 16.93
N SER A 93 5.91 15.07 18.26
CA SER A 93 5.20 14.13 19.13
C SER A 93 3.68 14.21 18.97
N ASN A 94 3.17 15.31 18.45
CA ASN A 94 1.75 15.56 18.17
C ASN A 94 1.43 15.48 16.66
N ALA A 95 2.43 15.22 15.83
CA ALA A 95 2.21 15.08 14.41
C ALA A 95 1.49 13.76 14.13
N GLU A 96 0.28 13.84 13.60
CA GLU A 96 -0.39 12.69 13.03
C GLU A 96 0.42 12.23 11.80
N PHE A 97 0.86 10.99 11.82
CA PHE A 97 1.44 10.38 10.63
C PHE A 97 0.29 9.97 9.72
N ASP A 98 0.12 10.70 8.65
CA ASP A 98 -0.87 10.44 7.62
C ASP A 98 -0.14 9.91 6.38
N PRO A 99 0.01 8.59 6.23
CA PRO A 99 0.73 8.02 5.10
C PRO A 99 -0.08 8.17 3.82
N GLU A 100 0.49 8.86 2.86
CA GLU A 100 -0.08 9.01 1.54
C GLU A 100 0.62 8.08 0.56
N LEU A 101 -0.16 7.19 -0.07
CA LEU A 101 0.35 6.27 -1.08
C LEU A 101 0.81 7.05 -2.32
N LYS A 102 2.04 6.83 -2.73
CA LYS A 102 2.64 7.49 -3.90
C LYS A 102 2.93 6.55 -5.06
N ALA A 103 3.40 5.35 -4.80
CA ALA A 103 3.71 4.38 -5.85
C ALA A 103 3.80 2.96 -5.30
N ALA A 104 3.58 1.99 -6.19
CA ALA A 104 3.93 0.60 -5.99
C ALA A 104 4.92 0.19 -7.08
N CYS A 105 6.05 -0.38 -6.70
CA CYS A 105 7.15 -0.71 -7.61
C CYS A 105 7.56 -2.17 -7.49
N ALA A 106 7.90 -2.78 -8.61
CA ALA A 106 8.33 -4.17 -8.66
C ALA A 106 9.77 -4.36 -8.17
N THR A 107 10.57 -3.31 -8.16
CA THR A 107 11.95 -3.34 -7.69
C THR A 107 12.26 -2.19 -6.73
N ARG A 108 13.19 -2.44 -5.81
CA ARG A 108 13.65 -1.41 -4.87
C ARG A 108 14.26 -0.21 -5.59
N GLY A 109 15.03 -0.44 -6.66
CA GLY A 109 15.64 0.62 -7.43
C GLY A 109 14.63 1.58 -8.05
N LEU A 110 13.50 1.06 -8.54
CA LEU A 110 12.40 1.90 -9.05
C LEU A 110 11.75 2.73 -7.94
N ALA A 111 11.55 2.14 -6.77
CA ALA A 111 11.00 2.84 -5.61
C ALA A 111 11.92 3.99 -5.16
N GLU A 112 13.22 3.76 -5.09
CA GLU A 112 14.21 4.77 -4.74
C GLU A 112 14.26 5.91 -5.76
N LYS A 113 14.22 5.60 -7.05
CA LYS A 113 14.12 6.61 -8.12
C LYS A 113 12.86 7.46 -8.02
N GLU A 114 11.74 6.83 -7.67
CA GLU A 114 10.47 7.53 -7.48
C GLU A 114 10.53 8.50 -6.31
N VAL A 115 11.12 8.12 -5.19
CA VAL A 115 11.33 8.99 -4.04
C VAL A 115 12.18 10.20 -4.44
N ILE A 116 13.32 9.96 -5.08
CA ILE A 116 14.24 11.04 -5.51
C ILE A 116 13.52 12.01 -6.46
N ARG A 117 12.78 11.49 -7.43
CA ARG A 117 12.03 12.30 -8.39
C ARG A 117 11.02 13.20 -7.69
N ARG A 118 10.28 12.64 -6.73
CA ARG A 118 9.24 13.38 -5.99
C ARG A 118 9.84 14.40 -5.03
N MET A 119 10.92 14.08 -4.37
CA MET A 119 11.63 15.02 -3.50
C MET A 119 12.14 16.25 -4.27
N ARG A 120 12.61 16.07 -5.50
CA ARG A 120 13.07 17.18 -6.34
C ARG A 120 11.93 18.09 -6.79
N ASN A 121 10.72 17.54 -6.94
CA ASN A 121 9.54 18.28 -7.40
C ASN A 121 8.69 18.83 -6.25
N ASP A 122 9.09 18.58 -5.01
CA ASP A 122 8.35 19.04 -3.84
C ASP A 122 8.77 20.47 -3.48
N GLU A 123 7.92 21.42 -3.85
CA GLU A 123 8.14 22.85 -3.62
C GLU A 123 7.43 23.39 -2.36
N SER A 124 6.88 22.51 -1.50
CA SER A 124 6.13 22.97 -0.34
C SER A 124 7.07 23.32 0.83
N PRO A 125 7.31 24.61 1.14
CA PRO A 125 8.15 25.01 2.27
C PRO A 125 7.45 24.86 3.62
N ILE A 126 6.16 24.54 3.66
CA ILE A 126 5.32 24.58 4.86
C ILE A 126 5.22 23.18 5.50
N VAL A 127 5.41 22.11 4.73
CA VAL A 127 5.26 20.74 5.19
C VAL A 127 6.59 20.01 5.06
N VAL A 128 7.06 19.45 6.16
CA VAL A 128 8.18 18.52 6.13
C VAL A 128 7.65 17.15 5.80
N LYS A 129 8.01 16.64 4.64
CA LYS A 129 7.59 15.30 4.18
C LYS A 129 8.64 14.27 4.52
N GLU A 130 8.18 13.19 5.12
CA GLU A 130 8.96 11.98 5.29
C GLU A 130 8.61 11.00 4.17
N TRP A 131 9.64 10.35 3.61
CA TRP A 131 9.49 9.38 2.54
C TRP A 131 9.88 8.01 3.05
N HIS A 132 9.03 7.03 2.79
CA HIS A 132 9.23 5.65 3.21
C HIS A 132 9.07 4.70 2.05
N ILE A 133 9.93 3.69 2.00
CA ILE A 133 9.79 2.54 1.11
C ILE A 133 9.56 1.32 1.98
N TRP A 134 8.43 0.67 1.76
CA TRP A 134 8.06 -0.55 2.48
C TRP A 134 8.16 -1.75 1.55
N GLU A 135 8.94 -2.73 1.95
CA GLU A 135 8.98 -4.03 1.32
C GLU A 135 7.80 -4.86 1.81
N ALA A 136 7.00 -5.38 0.88
CA ALA A 136 5.78 -6.10 1.21
C ALA A 136 5.63 -7.36 0.37
N SER A 137 5.12 -8.41 0.98
CA SER A 137 4.71 -9.64 0.32
C SER A 137 3.18 -9.71 0.27
N PHE A 138 2.64 -10.22 -0.84
CA PHE A 138 1.19 -10.34 -0.98
C PHE A 138 0.57 -11.23 0.10
N GLY A 139 -0.50 -10.75 0.72
CA GLY A 139 -1.23 -11.48 1.72
C GLY A 139 -0.71 -11.37 3.15
N ARG A 140 0.46 -10.79 3.35
CA ARG A 140 1.03 -10.59 4.68
C ARG A 140 0.37 -9.40 5.36
N VAL A 141 -0.36 -9.68 6.43
CA VAL A 141 -1.02 -8.67 7.25
C VAL A 141 -0.08 -8.21 8.35
N LEU A 142 0.18 -6.91 8.38
CA LEU A 142 0.95 -6.27 9.44
C LEU A 142 -0.03 -5.80 10.51
N SER A 143 -0.01 -6.43 11.68
CA SER A 143 -0.75 -5.92 12.82
C SER A 143 -0.03 -4.73 13.44
N GLY A 144 -0.80 -3.73 13.91
CA GLY A 144 -0.27 -2.48 14.44
C GLY A 144 0.77 -2.66 15.54
N ALA A 145 1.44 -1.58 15.89
CA ALA A 145 2.72 -1.48 16.62
C ALA A 145 2.86 -2.28 17.94
N ASN A 146 1.79 -2.78 18.53
CA ASN A 146 1.80 -3.49 19.80
C ASN A 146 1.59 -5.02 19.69
N ASP A 147 1.25 -5.50 18.51
CA ASP A 147 1.07 -6.92 18.28
C ASP A 147 1.87 -7.33 17.05
N ARG A 148 2.99 -8.00 17.27
CA ARG A 148 3.90 -8.47 16.22
C ARG A 148 3.41 -9.75 15.54
N SER A 149 2.16 -10.13 15.73
CA SER A 149 1.61 -11.28 15.04
C SER A 149 1.38 -10.96 13.56
N GLU A 150 2.16 -11.56 12.70
CA GLU A 150 1.97 -11.52 11.28
C GLU A 150 1.02 -12.63 10.86
N VAL A 151 0.01 -12.29 10.08
CA VAL A 151 -0.92 -13.26 9.50
C VAL A 151 -0.69 -13.31 8.01
N GLN A 152 -0.56 -14.51 7.47
CA GLN A 152 -0.48 -14.74 6.03
C GLN A 152 -1.85 -15.15 5.50
N VAL A 153 -2.32 -14.46 4.47
CA VAL A 153 -3.57 -14.74 3.76
C VAL A 153 -3.26 -15.23 2.36
N SER A 154 -3.84 -16.36 1.97
CA SER A 154 -3.66 -16.91 0.63
C SER A 154 -4.38 -16.06 -0.44
N MET A 155 -4.02 -16.23 -1.70
CA MET A 155 -4.56 -15.45 -2.82
C MET A 155 -6.07 -15.65 -3.01
N ASP A 156 -6.60 -16.78 -2.61
CA ASP A 156 -8.03 -17.10 -2.64
C ASP A 156 -8.80 -16.55 -1.44
N GLY A 157 -8.12 -15.87 -0.50
CA GLY A 157 -8.71 -15.28 0.67
C GLY A 157 -8.91 -16.22 1.85
N VAL A 158 -8.36 -17.44 1.80
CA VAL A 158 -8.37 -18.38 2.92
C VAL A 158 -7.18 -18.06 3.83
N ARG A 159 -7.41 -18.02 5.13
CA ARG A 159 -6.34 -17.86 6.13
C ARG A 159 -5.60 -19.18 6.32
N ASP A 160 -4.32 -19.11 6.29
CA ASP A 160 -3.44 -20.22 6.68
C ASP A 160 -3.30 -20.30 8.22
#